data_7dd8cac7835c8dbcbd56831f0370b80c
#
_entry.id   7dd8cac7835c8dbcbd56831f0370b80c
#
_cell.length_a   1.000
_cell.length_b   1.000
_cell.length_c   1.000
_cell.angle_alpha   90.00
_cell.angle_beta   90.00
_cell.angle_gamma   90.00
#
_symmetry.space_group_name_H-M   'P 1'
#
loop_
_entity.id
_entity.type
_entity.pdbx_description
1 polymer ?
#
loop_
_entity_poly.entity_id
_entity_poly.type
_entity_poly.pdbx_seq_one_letter_code
_entity_poly.pdbx_strand_id
1 'polypeptide(L)'
;MLSKTVVASEQIVLGLSQDEVAITANFDGSQILLFGAIQRDAPEPDGKMGVIITIAGPSKPIAVRKKEKRFGIWVNNQTVEVDAAPSFYAVATNAPFSEILLDVEDLRNKISIERAIRSVGAPMHIEDSQSFTEAVIRIRKDQKLYQLLENEILVDQNTLFRTAIDMPANLTEGDYFTKIFLTRDGKIVSQFDTTIDVKKVGLERFLFNLSRQNPLIYGLMSLAIAIFAGWVASSFFRYIRHT
;
A
#
# COMPACT_ATOMS: atom_id res chain seq x y z
N MET A 1 -43.22 -29.46 9.24
CA MET A 1 -42.34 -28.52 9.95
C MET A 1 -41.22 -28.10 9.00
N LEU A 2 -41.30 -26.89 8.46
CA LEU A 2 -40.21 -26.33 7.62
C LEU A 2 -39.10 -25.85 8.57
N SER A 3 -38.00 -26.56 8.61
CA SER A 3 -36.78 -26.08 9.29
C SER A 3 -36.30 -24.82 8.59
N LYS A 4 -36.44 -23.68 9.24
CA LYS A 4 -35.80 -22.44 8.84
C LYS A 4 -34.29 -22.67 8.99
N THR A 5 -33.57 -22.84 7.91
CA THR A 5 -32.10 -22.78 7.90
C THR A 5 -31.71 -21.38 8.35
N VAL A 6 -31.28 -21.26 9.59
CA VAL A 6 -30.61 -20.05 10.09
C VAL A 6 -29.27 -20.01 9.39
N VAL A 7 -29.12 -19.12 8.43
CA VAL A 7 -27.81 -18.84 7.85
C VAL A 7 -27.02 -18.14 8.96
N ALA A 8 -25.99 -18.81 9.48
CA ALA A 8 -25.09 -18.25 10.46
C ALA A 8 -24.47 -16.98 9.86
N SER A 9 -24.66 -15.83 10.51
CA SER A 9 -23.96 -14.62 10.13
C SER A 9 -22.56 -14.65 10.76
N GLU A 10 -21.53 -14.60 9.93
CA GLU A 10 -20.16 -14.43 10.36
C GLU A 10 -19.76 -12.96 10.19
N GLN A 11 -19.28 -12.33 11.23
CA GLN A 11 -18.85 -10.92 11.21
C GLN A 11 -17.37 -10.83 11.62
N ILE A 12 -16.65 -9.92 10.98
CA ILE A 12 -15.24 -9.66 11.29
C ILE A 12 -15.17 -8.50 12.28
N VAL A 13 -14.43 -8.72 13.38
CA VAL A 13 -14.04 -7.68 14.33
C VAL A 13 -12.54 -7.53 14.26
N LEU A 14 -12.06 -6.34 13.91
CA LEU A 14 -10.64 -6.06 13.70
C LEU A 14 -10.05 -5.22 14.83
N GLY A 15 -8.79 -5.51 15.19
CA GLY A 15 -7.88 -4.62 15.89
C GLY A 15 -6.62 -4.38 15.04
N LEU A 16 -6.17 -3.15 15.02
CA LEU A 16 -4.88 -2.76 14.43
C LEU A 16 -3.91 -2.42 15.55
N SER A 17 -2.64 -2.79 15.40
CA SER A 17 -1.60 -2.33 16.34
C SER A 17 -1.34 -0.83 16.20
N GLN A 18 -1.53 -0.30 15.00
CA GLN A 18 -1.36 1.12 14.66
C GLN A 18 -2.38 1.49 13.58
N ASP A 19 -3.08 2.59 13.78
CA ASP A 19 -3.98 3.24 12.82
C ASP A 19 -3.30 4.37 12.04
N GLU A 20 -2.09 4.75 12.46
CA GLU A 20 -1.26 5.77 11.83
C GLU A 20 0.19 5.28 11.68
N VAL A 21 0.79 5.51 10.51
CA VAL A 21 2.22 5.28 10.25
C VAL A 21 2.90 6.61 10.00
N ALA A 22 3.86 6.95 10.88
CA ALA A 22 4.62 8.19 10.81
C ALA A 22 5.92 7.98 10.01
N ILE A 23 6.05 8.62 8.84
CA ILE A 23 7.28 8.62 8.03
C ILE A 23 8.14 9.80 8.47
N THR A 24 9.29 9.50 9.09
CA THR A 24 10.33 10.49 9.47
C THR A 24 11.50 10.46 8.48
N ALA A 25 12.44 11.40 8.61
CA ALA A 25 13.67 11.40 7.80
C ALA A 25 14.51 10.12 7.92
N ASN A 26 14.43 9.45 9.07
CA ASN A 26 15.15 8.20 9.36
C ASN A 26 14.23 6.97 9.32
N PHE A 27 13.10 7.07 8.61
CA PHE A 27 12.17 5.94 8.49
C PHE A 27 12.77 4.87 7.57
N ASP A 28 13.05 3.71 8.11
CA ASP A 28 13.61 2.54 7.43
C ASP A 28 12.57 1.45 7.14
N GLY A 29 11.31 1.71 7.46
CA GLY A 29 10.16 0.82 7.34
C GLY A 29 9.46 0.63 8.66
N SER A 30 8.29 0.02 8.62
CA SER A 30 7.48 -0.31 9.80
C SER A 30 6.77 -1.64 9.56
N GLN A 31 6.44 -2.34 10.63
CA GLN A 31 5.61 -3.54 10.57
C GLN A 31 4.26 -3.23 11.21
N ILE A 32 3.18 -3.54 10.49
CA ILE A 32 1.83 -3.41 11.00
C ILE A 32 1.32 -4.78 11.39
N LEU A 33 0.97 -4.93 12.66
CA LEU A 33 0.28 -6.12 13.16
C LEU A 33 -1.22 -5.93 13.02
N LEU A 34 -1.86 -6.80 12.28
CA LEU A 34 -3.32 -6.91 12.14
C LEU A 34 -3.78 -8.15 12.90
N PHE A 35 -4.77 -7.98 13.74
CA PHE A 35 -5.38 -9.07 14.48
C PHE A 35 -6.88 -8.85 14.57
N GLY A 36 -7.64 -9.93 14.63
CA GLY A 36 -9.08 -9.84 14.71
C GLY A 36 -9.73 -11.14 15.13
N ALA A 37 -11.04 -11.05 15.24
CA ALA A 37 -11.88 -12.18 15.58
C ALA A 37 -13.04 -12.32 14.60
N ILE A 38 -13.44 -13.57 14.36
CA ILE A 38 -14.64 -13.90 13.60
C ILE A 38 -15.75 -14.14 14.63
N GLN A 39 -16.68 -13.21 14.72
CA GLN A 39 -17.85 -13.34 15.58
C GLN A 39 -18.91 -14.16 14.86
N ARG A 40 -19.48 -15.13 15.56
CA ARG A 40 -20.52 -16.02 15.06
C ARG A 40 -21.68 -16.04 16.02
N ASP A 41 -22.89 -15.99 15.46
CA ASP A 41 -24.14 -16.11 16.25
C ASP A 41 -24.66 -17.57 16.25
N ALA A 42 -23.99 -18.47 15.55
CA ALA A 42 -24.32 -19.88 15.43
C ALA A 42 -23.04 -20.73 15.37
N PRO A 43 -23.14 -22.07 15.49
CA PRO A 43 -22.01 -22.96 15.28
C PRO A 43 -21.32 -22.70 13.94
N GLU A 44 -20.00 -22.98 13.88
CA GLU A 44 -19.21 -22.79 12.65
C GLU A 44 -19.87 -23.50 11.45
N PRO A 45 -20.10 -22.78 10.33
CA PRO A 45 -20.61 -23.39 9.12
C PRO A 45 -19.61 -24.38 8.53
N ASP A 46 -20.11 -25.41 7.85
CA ASP A 46 -19.27 -26.34 7.09
C ASP A 46 -18.56 -25.59 5.94
N GLY A 47 -17.43 -26.12 5.52
CA GLY A 47 -16.64 -25.61 4.39
C GLY A 47 -15.27 -25.04 4.79
N LYS A 48 -14.37 -24.96 3.80
CA LYS A 48 -13.00 -24.45 4.02
C LYS A 48 -13.05 -22.93 4.24
N MET A 49 -12.60 -22.51 5.42
CA MET A 49 -12.50 -21.11 5.78
C MET A 49 -11.21 -20.50 5.22
N GLY A 50 -11.35 -19.33 4.56
CA GLY A 50 -10.25 -18.49 4.15
C GLY A 50 -10.35 -17.11 4.78
N VAL A 51 -9.21 -16.57 5.16
CA VAL A 51 -9.06 -15.17 5.58
C VAL A 51 -8.08 -14.50 4.63
N ILE A 52 -8.52 -13.40 4.03
CA ILE A 52 -7.70 -12.60 3.10
C ILE A 52 -7.66 -11.17 3.61
N ILE A 53 -6.47 -10.61 3.74
CA ILE A 53 -6.26 -9.22 4.14
C ILE A 53 -5.55 -8.50 2.99
N THR A 54 -6.11 -7.39 2.53
CA THR A 54 -5.47 -6.53 1.53
C THR A 54 -5.21 -5.14 2.11
N ILE A 55 -4.04 -4.57 1.80
CA ILE A 55 -3.70 -3.18 2.11
C ILE A 55 -3.35 -2.49 0.79
N ALA A 56 -4.09 -1.46 0.44
CA ALA A 56 -3.91 -0.68 -0.78
C ALA A 56 -3.58 0.78 -0.45
N GLY A 57 -2.39 1.23 -0.81
CA GLY A 57 -1.99 2.64 -0.71
C GLY A 57 -2.65 3.51 -1.79
N PRO A 58 -2.46 4.85 -1.73
CA PRO A 58 -3.04 5.77 -2.69
C PRO A 58 -2.73 5.37 -4.14
N SER A 59 -3.78 5.33 -4.98
CA SER A 59 -3.65 4.99 -6.40
C SER A 59 -3.42 6.23 -7.24
N LYS A 60 -2.48 6.14 -8.20
CA LYS A 60 -2.18 7.22 -9.14
C LYS A 60 -1.95 6.66 -10.54
N PRO A 61 -2.20 7.44 -11.60
CA PRO A 61 -1.81 7.06 -12.94
C PRO A 61 -0.28 7.00 -13.07
N ILE A 62 0.20 6.01 -13.83
CA ILE A 62 1.63 5.77 -14.05
C ILE A 62 1.89 5.62 -15.54
N ALA A 63 2.79 6.44 -16.09
CA ALA A 63 3.30 6.27 -17.46
C ALA A 63 4.44 5.23 -17.48
N VAL A 64 4.17 4.09 -18.08
CA VAL A 64 5.14 3.00 -18.24
C VAL A 64 5.78 3.10 -19.62
N ARG A 65 7.11 3.11 -19.68
CA ARG A 65 7.87 3.30 -20.91
C ARG A 65 8.74 2.08 -21.19
N LYS A 66 8.59 1.53 -22.41
CA LYS A 66 9.45 0.46 -22.90
C LYS A 66 10.64 1.08 -23.62
N LYS A 67 11.84 0.71 -23.19
CA LYS A 67 13.09 1.12 -23.85
C LYS A 67 13.51 0.08 -24.89
N GLU A 68 14.00 0.54 -26.01
CA GLU A 68 14.57 -0.28 -27.06
C GLU A 68 15.97 0.23 -27.43
N LYS A 69 16.88 -0.69 -27.75
CA LYS A 69 18.24 -0.32 -28.17
C LYS A 69 18.25 -0.04 -29.66
N ARG A 70 18.48 1.22 -30.07
CA ARG A 70 18.62 1.63 -31.46
C ARG A 70 20.00 2.26 -31.68
N PHE A 71 20.75 1.78 -32.64
CA PHE A 71 22.11 2.27 -32.92
C PHE A 71 23.03 2.36 -31.70
N GLY A 72 22.91 1.40 -30.78
CA GLY A 72 23.74 1.35 -29.58
C GLY A 72 23.25 2.17 -28.38
N ILE A 73 22.22 3.02 -28.53
CA ILE A 73 21.65 3.83 -27.45
C ILE A 73 20.23 3.31 -27.09
N TRP A 74 19.87 3.48 -25.79
CA TRP A 74 18.55 3.14 -25.30
C TRP A 74 17.58 4.32 -25.50
N VAL A 75 16.55 4.12 -26.29
CA VAL A 75 15.48 5.11 -26.56
C VAL A 75 14.14 4.60 -26.06
N ASN A 76 13.28 5.53 -25.61
CA ASN A 76 11.89 5.18 -25.27
C ASN A 76 11.12 4.94 -26.57
N ASN A 77 10.66 3.72 -26.79
CA ASN A 77 9.95 3.34 -28.01
C ASN A 77 8.43 3.41 -27.83
N GLN A 78 7.91 2.93 -26.71
CA GLN A 78 6.48 2.86 -26.44
C GLN A 78 6.19 3.39 -25.02
N THR A 79 5.03 4.00 -24.87
CA THR A 79 4.52 4.48 -23.57
C THR A 79 3.07 4.07 -23.43
N VAL A 80 2.74 3.43 -22.30
CA VAL A 80 1.37 3.10 -21.91
C VAL A 80 1.08 3.78 -20.59
N GLU A 81 -0.07 4.41 -20.49
CA GLU A 81 -0.58 4.95 -19.25
C GLU A 81 -1.42 3.88 -18.53
N VAL A 82 -1.00 3.52 -17.33
CA VAL A 82 -1.78 2.68 -16.41
C VAL A 82 -2.60 3.64 -15.58
N ASP A 83 -3.93 3.64 -15.75
CA ASP A 83 -4.85 4.65 -15.22
C ASP A 83 -4.83 4.75 -13.70
N ALA A 84 -4.73 3.61 -13.01
CA ALA A 84 -4.63 3.58 -11.56
C ALA A 84 -3.82 2.36 -11.11
N ALA A 85 -2.73 2.63 -10.42
CA ALA A 85 -1.92 1.62 -9.74
C ALA A 85 -1.70 2.06 -8.29
N PRO A 86 -2.02 1.20 -7.30
CA PRO A 86 -1.75 1.51 -5.91
C PRO A 86 -0.26 1.77 -5.69
N SER A 87 0.08 2.77 -4.88
CA SER A 87 1.48 3.06 -4.52
C SER A 87 2.13 1.93 -3.72
N PHE A 88 1.30 1.22 -2.94
CA PHE A 88 1.62 0.01 -2.17
C PHE A 88 0.45 -0.95 -2.28
N TYR A 89 0.70 -2.25 -2.37
CA TYR A 89 -0.35 -3.26 -2.34
C TYR A 89 0.17 -4.56 -1.71
N ALA A 90 -0.45 -4.96 -0.61
CA ALA A 90 -0.14 -6.22 0.05
C ALA A 90 -1.40 -7.08 0.13
N VAL A 91 -1.24 -8.38 -0.14
CA VAL A 91 -2.27 -9.41 0.02
C VAL A 91 -1.71 -10.48 0.93
N ALA A 92 -2.30 -10.65 2.11
CA ALA A 92 -1.98 -11.75 3.02
C ALA A 92 -3.11 -12.76 3.05
N THR A 93 -2.79 -14.06 3.19
CA THR A 93 -3.76 -15.15 3.22
C THR A 93 -3.38 -16.20 4.26
N ASN A 94 -4.37 -16.96 4.74
CA ASN A 94 -4.13 -18.09 5.67
C ASN A 94 -3.90 -19.44 4.97
N ALA A 95 -4.10 -19.48 3.65
CA ALA A 95 -3.85 -20.67 2.81
C ALA A 95 -3.52 -20.17 1.38
N PRO A 96 -3.08 -21.03 0.46
CA PRO A 96 -2.84 -20.63 -0.92
C PRO A 96 -4.04 -19.88 -1.52
N PHE A 97 -3.78 -18.76 -2.18
CA PHE A 97 -4.82 -17.86 -2.68
C PHE A 97 -5.86 -18.57 -3.56
N SER A 98 -5.39 -19.46 -4.44
CA SER A 98 -6.24 -20.23 -5.34
C SER A 98 -7.19 -21.23 -4.65
N GLU A 99 -6.91 -21.58 -3.39
CA GLU A 99 -7.73 -22.53 -2.64
C GLU A 99 -8.84 -21.89 -1.82
N ILE A 100 -8.67 -20.60 -1.52
CA ILE A 100 -9.58 -19.85 -0.62
C ILE A 100 -10.38 -18.78 -1.31
N LEU A 101 -10.15 -18.51 -2.62
CA LEU A 101 -10.89 -17.52 -3.38
C LEU A 101 -11.16 -18.02 -4.80
N LEU A 102 -12.41 -17.96 -5.22
CA LEU A 102 -12.81 -18.23 -6.61
C LEU A 102 -12.47 -17.05 -7.52
N ASP A 103 -12.05 -17.31 -8.77
CA ASP A 103 -11.73 -16.29 -9.77
C ASP A 103 -12.84 -15.26 -9.97
N VAL A 104 -14.11 -15.67 -9.86
CA VAL A 104 -15.27 -14.78 -9.98
C VAL A 104 -15.33 -13.77 -8.84
N GLU A 105 -15.01 -14.20 -7.61
CA GLU A 105 -14.97 -13.32 -6.44
C GLU A 105 -13.77 -12.37 -6.51
N ASP A 106 -12.62 -12.86 -6.96
CA ASP A 106 -11.44 -12.02 -7.21
C ASP A 106 -11.73 -10.98 -8.29
N LEU A 107 -12.40 -11.35 -9.40
CA LEU A 107 -12.78 -10.41 -10.45
C LEU A 107 -13.72 -9.31 -9.94
N ARG A 108 -14.69 -9.69 -9.08
CA ARG A 108 -15.67 -8.76 -8.52
C ARG A 108 -15.05 -7.78 -7.53
N ASN A 109 -14.17 -8.28 -6.65
CA ASN A 109 -13.63 -7.51 -5.52
C ASN A 109 -12.21 -6.98 -5.76
N LYS A 110 -11.55 -7.38 -6.87
CA LYS A 110 -10.21 -6.93 -7.30
C LYS A 110 -9.16 -7.14 -6.21
N ILE A 111 -9.07 -8.39 -5.72
CA ILE A 111 -8.23 -8.74 -4.57
C ILE A 111 -6.80 -9.07 -5.00
N SER A 112 -6.62 -9.82 -6.10
CA SER A 112 -5.27 -10.14 -6.59
C SER A 112 -4.53 -8.88 -7.05
N ILE A 113 -3.20 -8.93 -7.03
CA ILE A 113 -2.33 -7.81 -7.42
C ILE A 113 -2.63 -7.37 -8.86
N GLU A 114 -2.84 -8.34 -9.76
CA GLU A 114 -3.12 -8.10 -11.17
C GLU A 114 -4.44 -7.34 -11.36
N ARG A 115 -5.45 -7.64 -10.55
CA ARG A 115 -6.78 -7.04 -10.64
C ARG A 115 -6.90 -5.71 -9.88
N ALA A 116 -6.01 -5.47 -8.91
CA ALA A 116 -5.94 -4.20 -8.19
C ALA A 116 -5.44 -3.05 -9.09
N ILE A 117 -4.73 -3.37 -10.19
CA ILE A 117 -4.24 -2.40 -11.16
C ILE A 117 -5.30 -2.21 -12.25
N ARG A 118 -5.66 -0.95 -12.51
CA ARG A 118 -6.56 -0.59 -13.59
C ARG A 118 -5.77 -0.03 -14.78
N SER A 119 -5.85 -0.72 -15.91
CA SER A 119 -5.30 -0.28 -17.19
C SER A 119 -6.40 -0.36 -18.24
N VAL A 120 -7.01 0.76 -18.62
CA VAL A 120 -8.21 0.84 -19.49
C VAL A 120 -7.89 1.57 -20.78
N GLY A 121 -6.75 1.80 -21.18
CA GLY A 121 -6.52 2.62 -22.37
C GLY A 121 -5.17 2.45 -23.01
N ALA A 122 -4.84 1.22 -23.42
CA ALA A 122 -3.70 1.10 -24.34
C ALA A 122 -4.04 1.78 -25.67
N PRO A 123 -3.19 2.65 -26.20
CA PRO A 123 -3.34 3.18 -27.54
C PRO A 123 -3.49 2.03 -28.55
N MET A 124 -4.37 2.17 -29.57
CA MET A 124 -4.69 1.12 -30.55
C MET A 124 -3.45 0.52 -31.29
N HIS A 125 -2.31 1.20 -31.25
CA HIS A 125 -1.07 0.75 -31.86
C HIS A 125 -0.18 -0.10 -30.94
N ILE A 126 -0.63 -0.37 -29.70
CA ILE A 126 0.12 -1.21 -28.75
C ILE A 126 -0.62 -2.53 -28.59
N GLU A 127 -0.10 -3.55 -29.27
CA GLU A 127 -0.70 -4.90 -29.27
C GLU A 127 -0.53 -5.63 -27.95
N ASP A 128 0.45 -5.24 -27.10
CA ASP A 128 0.83 -5.93 -25.86
C ASP A 128 0.79 -5.00 -24.64
N SER A 129 -0.40 -4.48 -24.33
CA SER A 129 -0.61 -3.64 -23.14
C SER A 129 -0.45 -4.41 -21.82
N GLN A 130 -0.65 -5.73 -21.83
CA GLN A 130 -0.52 -6.58 -20.68
C GLN A 130 0.92 -6.62 -20.17
N SER A 131 1.91 -6.67 -21.06
CA SER A 131 3.34 -6.68 -20.67
C SER A 131 3.77 -5.43 -19.90
N PHE A 132 3.10 -4.29 -20.13
CA PHE A 132 3.36 -3.06 -19.39
C PHE A 132 2.83 -3.16 -17.94
N THR A 133 1.65 -3.76 -17.76
CA THR A 133 1.10 -4.00 -16.40
C THR A 133 1.98 -5.00 -15.64
N GLU A 134 2.40 -6.08 -16.29
CA GLU A 134 3.33 -7.07 -15.72
C GLU A 134 4.68 -6.44 -15.33
N ALA A 135 5.18 -5.50 -16.14
CA ALA A 135 6.40 -4.77 -15.83
C ALA A 135 6.23 -3.88 -14.57
N VAL A 136 5.08 -3.21 -14.40
CA VAL A 136 4.78 -2.46 -13.17
C VAL A 136 4.78 -3.38 -11.98
N ILE A 137 4.08 -4.51 -12.06
CA ILE A 137 3.99 -5.49 -10.96
C ILE A 137 5.39 -5.98 -10.58
N ARG A 138 6.20 -6.38 -11.56
CA ARG A 138 7.57 -6.84 -11.32
C ARG A 138 8.42 -5.78 -10.62
N ILE A 139 8.44 -4.54 -11.14
CA ILE A 139 9.23 -3.44 -10.55
C ILE A 139 8.75 -3.14 -9.12
N ARG A 140 7.44 -3.14 -8.88
CA ARG A 140 6.88 -2.89 -7.54
C ARG A 140 7.17 -4.05 -6.58
N LYS A 141 7.18 -5.30 -7.05
CA LYS A 141 7.60 -6.47 -6.25
C LYS A 141 9.08 -6.36 -5.86
N ASP A 142 9.96 -6.01 -6.81
CA ASP A 142 11.39 -5.81 -6.53
C ASP A 142 11.64 -4.70 -5.48
N GLN A 143 10.78 -3.67 -5.47
CA GLN A 143 10.80 -2.58 -4.48
C GLN A 143 10.10 -2.92 -3.16
N LYS A 144 9.58 -4.13 -2.98
CA LYS A 144 8.74 -4.58 -1.85
C LYS A 144 7.46 -3.75 -1.65
N LEU A 145 7.03 -3.03 -2.68
CA LEU A 145 5.79 -2.27 -2.67
C LEU A 145 4.57 -3.13 -2.99
N TYR A 146 4.76 -4.23 -3.72
CA TYR A 146 3.72 -5.23 -4.00
C TYR A 146 4.12 -6.56 -3.39
N GLN A 147 3.26 -7.09 -2.52
CA GLN A 147 3.54 -8.28 -1.73
C GLN A 147 2.37 -9.26 -1.80
N LEU A 148 2.67 -10.52 -2.05
CA LEU A 148 1.74 -11.64 -1.89
C LEU A 148 2.29 -12.54 -0.78
N LEU A 149 1.59 -12.57 0.36
CA LEU A 149 1.98 -13.19 1.61
C LEU A 149 1.05 -14.38 1.87
N GLU A 150 1.24 -15.46 1.13
CA GLU A 150 0.44 -16.68 1.30
C GLU A 150 0.85 -17.45 2.55
N ASN A 151 -0.14 -17.96 3.28
CA ASN A 151 0.04 -18.70 4.55
C ASN A 151 0.63 -17.84 5.70
N GLU A 152 0.62 -16.50 5.59
CA GLU A 152 1.14 -15.60 6.62
C GLU A 152 0.07 -15.15 7.62
N ILE A 153 -1.20 -15.47 7.39
CA ILE A 153 -2.24 -15.25 8.39
C ILE A 153 -2.36 -16.49 9.25
N LEU A 154 -2.03 -16.35 10.52
CA LEU A 154 -2.23 -17.41 11.52
C LEU A 154 -3.67 -17.32 12.02
N VAL A 155 -4.38 -18.45 11.97
CA VAL A 155 -5.75 -18.57 12.48
C VAL A 155 -5.79 -19.53 13.63
N ASP A 156 -6.19 -19.06 14.82
CA ASP A 156 -6.29 -19.83 16.03
C ASP A 156 -7.76 -20.20 16.31
N GLN A 157 -8.03 -21.51 16.46
CA GLN A 157 -9.35 -22.08 16.77
C GLN A 157 -10.46 -21.58 15.81
N ASN A 158 -10.13 -21.37 14.54
CA ASN A 158 -11.05 -20.84 13.51
C ASN A 158 -11.78 -19.54 13.92
N THR A 159 -11.26 -18.82 14.91
CA THR A 159 -11.91 -17.64 15.48
C THR A 159 -11.00 -16.43 15.49
N LEU A 160 -9.77 -16.58 15.95
CA LEU A 160 -8.82 -15.46 16.02
C LEU A 160 -7.86 -15.53 14.84
N PHE A 161 -7.61 -14.40 14.20
CA PHE A 161 -6.59 -14.31 13.16
C PHE A 161 -5.60 -13.20 13.47
N ARG A 162 -4.36 -13.39 13.03
CA ARG A 162 -3.28 -12.39 13.14
C ARG A 162 -2.31 -12.54 11.99
N THR A 163 -1.78 -11.42 11.56
CA THR A 163 -0.68 -11.32 10.60
C THR A 163 0.14 -10.06 10.83
N ALA A 164 1.35 -10.06 10.31
CA ALA A 164 2.22 -8.89 10.32
C ALA A 164 2.62 -8.57 8.87
N ILE A 165 2.43 -7.31 8.46
CA ILE A 165 2.74 -6.86 7.10
C ILE A 165 3.83 -5.80 7.18
N ASP A 166 4.92 -6.03 6.45
CA ASP A 166 6.03 -5.11 6.39
C ASP A 166 5.72 -3.94 5.43
N MET A 167 5.84 -2.74 5.96
CA MET A 167 5.70 -1.49 5.22
C MET A 167 7.10 -0.94 4.90
N PRO A 168 7.54 -0.92 3.64
CA PRO A 168 8.90 -0.50 3.29
C PRO A 168 9.12 1.00 3.48
N ALA A 169 10.39 1.43 3.48
CA ALA A 169 10.76 2.84 3.69
C ALA A 169 10.25 3.82 2.61
N ASN A 170 10.00 3.32 1.40
CA ASN A 170 9.61 4.13 0.23
C ASN A 170 8.09 4.30 0.05
N LEU A 171 7.35 4.38 1.16
CA LEU A 171 5.91 4.58 1.14
C LEU A 171 5.52 5.97 0.62
N THR A 172 4.36 6.04 0.00
CA THR A 172 3.72 7.29 -0.39
C THR A 172 2.76 7.75 0.71
N GLU A 173 2.79 9.01 1.07
CA GLU A 173 1.85 9.61 2.04
C GLU A 173 0.41 9.53 1.53
N GLY A 174 -0.53 9.20 2.43
CA GLY A 174 -1.96 9.15 2.18
C GLY A 174 -2.66 8.00 2.88
N ASP A 175 -3.94 7.82 2.57
CA ASP A 175 -4.79 6.80 3.16
C ASP A 175 -4.53 5.43 2.53
N TYR A 176 -4.29 4.45 3.38
CA TYR A 176 -4.10 3.04 3.01
C TYR A 176 -5.35 2.27 3.37
N PHE A 177 -6.12 1.91 2.34
CA PHE A 177 -7.36 1.15 2.51
C PHE A 177 -7.04 -0.31 2.80
N THR A 178 -7.46 -0.75 3.96
CA THR A 178 -7.30 -2.13 4.42
C THR A 178 -8.66 -2.83 4.35
N LYS A 179 -8.71 -3.95 3.63
CA LYS A 179 -9.90 -4.78 3.53
C LYS A 179 -9.60 -6.18 4.01
N ILE A 180 -10.52 -6.73 4.77
CA ILE A 180 -10.46 -8.09 5.26
C ILE A 180 -11.66 -8.84 4.73
N PHE A 181 -11.40 -9.97 4.10
CA PHE A 181 -12.40 -10.83 3.53
C PHE A 181 -12.38 -12.17 4.27
N LEU A 182 -13.54 -12.59 4.71
CA LEU A 182 -13.78 -13.96 5.16
C LEU A 182 -14.40 -14.74 4.01
N THR A 183 -13.82 -15.86 3.66
CA THR A 183 -14.34 -16.73 2.59
C THR A 183 -14.73 -18.09 3.14
N ARG A 184 -15.73 -18.72 2.49
CA ARG A 184 -16.12 -20.12 2.68
C ARG A 184 -16.20 -20.76 1.31
N ASP A 185 -15.46 -21.85 1.13
CA ASP A 185 -15.37 -22.58 -0.15
C ASP A 185 -15.11 -21.62 -1.34
N GLY A 186 -14.22 -20.63 -1.13
CA GLY A 186 -13.83 -19.66 -2.13
C GLY A 186 -14.81 -18.51 -2.38
N LYS A 187 -15.94 -18.45 -1.67
CA LYS A 187 -16.92 -17.34 -1.77
C LYS A 187 -16.76 -16.38 -0.59
N ILE A 188 -16.85 -15.10 -0.83
CA ILE A 188 -16.80 -14.09 0.21
C ILE A 188 -18.11 -14.10 0.98
N VAL A 189 -18.05 -14.33 2.30
CA VAL A 189 -19.20 -14.36 3.21
C VAL A 189 -19.28 -13.12 4.10
N SER A 190 -18.15 -12.47 4.36
CA SER A 190 -18.09 -11.23 5.15
C SER A 190 -16.91 -10.37 4.68
N GLN A 191 -17.06 -9.05 4.80
CA GLN A 191 -16.02 -8.06 4.50
C GLN A 191 -16.01 -7.01 5.59
N PHE A 192 -14.80 -6.58 5.95
CA PHE A 192 -14.56 -5.46 6.86
C PHE A 192 -13.55 -4.51 6.24
N ASP A 193 -13.86 -3.21 6.24
CA ASP A 193 -13.02 -2.17 5.67
C ASP A 193 -12.53 -1.22 6.76
N THR A 194 -11.25 -0.84 6.70
CA THR A 194 -10.65 0.16 7.58
C THR A 194 -9.55 0.92 6.83
N THR A 195 -9.05 1.98 7.43
CA THR A 195 -8.02 2.83 6.81
C THR A 195 -6.87 3.02 7.78
N ILE A 196 -5.65 2.94 7.26
CA ILE A 196 -4.41 3.27 7.97
C ILE A 196 -3.89 4.58 7.38
N ASP A 197 -3.66 5.57 8.21
CA ASP A 197 -3.19 6.88 7.77
C ASP A 197 -1.65 6.91 7.77
N VAL A 198 -1.07 7.11 6.59
CA VAL A 198 0.40 7.18 6.40
C VAL A 198 0.79 8.63 6.15
N LYS A 199 1.46 9.24 7.13
CA LYS A 199 1.82 10.67 7.12
C LYS A 199 3.32 10.88 7.24
N LYS A 200 3.84 11.83 6.46
CA LYS A 200 5.15 12.39 6.72
C LYS A 200 5.09 13.30 7.94
N VAL A 201 5.92 13.04 8.94
CA VAL A 201 5.99 13.80 10.18
C VAL A 201 7.37 14.39 10.38
N GLY A 202 7.45 15.52 11.13
CA GLY A 202 8.70 16.18 11.47
C GLY A 202 9.00 17.43 10.64
N LEU A 203 10.29 17.83 10.64
CA LEU A 203 10.75 19.08 10.04
C LEU A 203 10.47 19.13 8.53
N GLU A 204 10.53 17.98 7.85
CA GLU A 204 10.27 17.85 6.42
C GLU A 204 8.85 18.27 6.06
N ARG A 205 7.85 17.81 6.81
CA ARG A 205 6.46 18.20 6.59
C ARG A 205 6.25 19.68 6.85
N PHE A 206 6.86 20.23 7.90
CA PHE A 206 6.80 21.64 8.21
C PHE A 206 7.38 22.48 7.06
N LEU A 207 8.59 22.15 6.60
CA LEU A 207 9.24 22.87 5.50
C LEU A 207 8.48 22.72 4.17
N PHE A 208 7.98 21.50 3.87
CA PHE A 208 7.19 21.24 2.68
C PHE A 208 5.88 22.05 2.68
N ASN A 209 5.13 22.01 3.79
CA ASN A 209 3.88 22.75 3.93
C ASN A 209 4.15 24.25 3.87
N LEU A 210 5.18 24.76 4.56
CA LEU A 210 5.55 26.15 4.57
C LEU A 210 5.94 26.65 3.17
N SER A 211 6.68 25.85 2.40
CA SER A 211 7.08 26.22 1.03
C SER A 211 5.90 26.27 0.06
N ARG A 212 4.86 25.47 0.27
CA ARG A 212 3.69 25.38 -0.62
C ARG A 212 2.54 26.31 -0.22
N GLN A 213 2.28 26.39 1.09
CA GLN A 213 1.16 27.19 1.61
C GLN A 213 1.52 28.65 1.81
N ASN A 214 2.77 28.92 2.19
CA ASN A 214 3.25 30.27 2.50
C ASN A 214 4.66 30.51 1.91
N PRO A 215 4.81 30.57 0.57
CA PRO A 215 6.14 30.67 -0.07
C PRO A 215 6.92 31.92 0.31
N LEU A 216 6.23 33.04 0.61
CA LEU A 216 6.87 34.28 1.09
C LEU A 216 7.51 34.08 2.47
N ILE A 217 6.81 33.41 3.40
CA ILE A 217 7.33 33.12 4.74
C ILE A 217 8.53 32.18 4.65
N TYR A 218 8.43 31.15 3.80
CA TYR A 218 9.53 30.23 3.55
C TYR A 218 10.77 30.94 3.00
N GLY A 219 10.59 31.85 2.01
CA GLY A 219 11.67 32.63 1.43
C GLY A 219 12.33 33.57 2.44
N LEU A 220 11.55 34.29 3.25
CA LEU A 220 12.06 35.17 4.31
C LEU A 220 12.81 34.39 5.39
N MET A 221 12.27 33.25 5.80
CA MET A 221 12.93 32.37 6.79
C MET A 221 14.26 31.83 6.25
N SER A 222 14.31 31.38 5.00
CA SER A 222 15.52 30.90 4.35
C SER A 222 16.59 31.99 4.27
N LEU A 223 16.19 33.23 3.92
CA LEU A 223 17.08 34.40 3.87
C LEU A 223 17.62 34.75 5.26
N ALA A 224 16.77 34.76 6.28
CA ALA A 224 17.18 35.01 7.66
C ALA A 224 18.20 33.96 8.17
N ILE A 225 17.97 32.68 7.88
CA ILE A 225 18.88 31.59 8.22
C ILE A 225 20.22 31.77 7.50
N ALA A 226 20.22 32.13 6.21
CA ALA A 226 21.45 32.35 5.44
C ALA A 226 22.27 33.53 6.00
N ILE A 227 21.63 34.65 6.33
CA ILE A 227 22.28 35.81 6.94
C ILE A 227 22.87 35.45 8.32
N PHE A 228 22.09 34.76 9.14
CA PHE A 228 22.55 34.32 10.46
C PHE A 228 23.73 33.36 10.36
N ALA A 229 23.68 32.35 9.49
CA ALA A 229 24.76 31.42 9.26
C ALA A 229 26.04 32.12 8.74
N GLY A 230 25.88 33.06 7.81
CA GLY A 230 26.99 33.89 7.32
C GLY A 230 27.62 34.75 8.43
N TRP A 231 26.82 35.35 9.30
CA TRP A 231 27.31 36.14 10.44
C TRP A 231 28.05 35.26 11.45
N VAL A 232 27.49 34.10 11.80
CA VAL A 232 28.15 33.13 12.71
C VAL A 232 29.47 32.65 12.12
N ALA A 233 29.50 32.25 10.85
CA ALA A 233 30.73 31.82 10.19
C ALA A 233 31.76 32.92 10.17
N SER A 234 31.40 34.14 9.81
CA SER A 234 32.31 35.31 9.82
C SER A 234 32.89 35.59 11.21
N SER A 235 32.03 35.49 12.26
CA SER A 235 32.46 35.71 13.65
C SER A 235 33.40 34.62 14.14
N PHE A 236 33.13 33.36 13.78
CA PHE A 236 33.97 32.21 14.09
C PHE A 236 35.36 32.31 13.45
N PHE A 237 35.43 32.64 12.16
CA PHE A 237 36.72 32.83 11.48
C PHE A 237 37.53 34.05 11.98
N ARG A 238 36.86 35.12 12.42
CA ARG A 238 37.51 36.25 13.09
C ARG A 238 38.16 35.83 14.40
N TYR A 239 37.44 35.02 15.21
CA TYR A 239 37.93 34.53 16.50
C TYR A 239 39.20 33.67 16.31
N ILE A 240 39.17 32.70 15.37
CA ILE A 240 40.32 31.83 15.09
C ILE A 240 41.55 32.61 14.56
N ARG A 241 41.32 33.68 13.78
CA ARG A 241 42.42 34.45 13.21
C ARG A 241 43.10 35.41 14.18
N HIS A 242 42.53 35.66 15.33
CA HIS A 242 43.09 36.51 16.40
C HIS A 242 43.76 35.71 17.52
N THR A 243 43.74 34.38 17.44
CA THR A 243 44.51 33.48 18.31
C THR A 243 45.72 32.96 17.56
#